data_083893a9332fed4b2129f7f1e94ef331
#
_entry.id   083893a9332fed4b2129f7f1e94ef331
#
_cell.length_a   1.000
_cell.length_b   1.000
_cell.length_c   1.000
_cell.angle_alpha   90.00
_cell.angle_beta   90.00
_cell.angle_gamma   90.00
#
_symmetry.space_group_name_H-M   'P 1'
#
loop_
_entity.id
_entity.type
_entity.pdbx_description
1 polymer ?
#
loop_
_entity_poly.entity_id
_entity_poly.type
_entity_poly.pdbx_seq_one_letter_code
_entity_poly.pdbx_strand_id
1 'polypeptide(L)'
;MLGVFYVETRLAVMSIIVENGEMVERLNALLHEYGEFIIGRMGIPYPKRYMNVISVAVDAPQDTIAAMAGRIGAIPGISVRAAYSKQ
;
A
#
# COMPACT_ATOMS: atom_id res chain seq x y z
N MET A 1 2.46 -21.48 -31.77
CA MET A 1 1.68 -20.32 -31.35
C MET A 1 2.19 -19.79 -30.04
N LEU A 2 2.29 -18.51 -29.94
CA LEU A 2 2.69 -17.91 -28.69
C LEU A 2 1.51 -17.81 -27.74
N GLY A 3 1.65 -18.37 -26.56
CA GLY A 3 0.66 -18.20 -25.52
C GLY A 3 0.69 -16.79 -24.98
N VAL A 4 -0.48 -16.25 -24.70
CA VAL A 4 -0.58 -14.97 -24.00
C VAL A 4 -0.91 -15.29 -22.55
N PHE A 5 -0.05 -14.85 -21.66
CA PHE A 5 -0.24 -15.05 -20.24
C PHE A 5 -0.82 -13.78 -19.64
N TYR A 6 -2.02 -13.91 -19.12
CA TYR A 6 -2.66 -12.82 -18.39
C TYR A 6 -2.49 -13.03 -16.91
N VAL A 7 -1.98 -12.03 -16.24
CA VAL A 7 -2.01 -12.03 -14.79
C VAL A 7 -3.20 -11.19 -14.38
N GLU A 8 -4.15 -11.81 -13.71
CA GLU A 8 -5.30 -11.09 -13.20
C GLU A 8 -4.86 -10.09 -12.15
N THR A 9 -5.31 -8.87 -12.32
CA THR A 9 -5.08 -7.83 -11.32
C THR A 9 -6.38 -7.43 -10.67
N ARG A 10 -6.26 -6.86 -9.49
CA ARG A 10 -7.39 -6.33 -8.75
C ARG A 10 -7.08 -4.92 -8.31
N LEU A 11 -8.13 -4.12 -8.22
CA LEU A 11 -8.03 -2.82 -7.58
C LEU A 11 -8.16 -3.01 -6.08
N ALA A 12 -7.31 -2.34 -5.35
CA ALA A 12 -7.41 -2.28 -3.91
C ALA A 12 -7.00 -0.90 -3.40
N VAL A 13 -7.54 -0.52 -2.28
CA VAL A 13 -7.14 0.68 -1.57
C VAL A 13 -6.59 0.24 -0.22
N MET A 14 -5.35 0.63 0.05
CA MET A 14 -4.76 0.39 1.36
C MET A 14 -4.87 1.63 2.21
N SER A 15 -5.45 1.48 3.39
CA SER A 15 -5.51 2.54 4.39
C SER A 15 -4.40 2.27 5.39
N ILE A 16 -3.51 3.24 5.54
CA ILE A 16 -2.30 3.11 6.34
C ILE A 16 -2.30 4.18 7.41
N ILE A 17 -2.09 3.78 8.66
CA ILE A 17 -1.93 4.73 9.75
C ILE A 17 -0.51 4.59 10.29
N VAL A 18 0.22 5.69 10.29
CA VAL A 18 1.59 5.76 10.80
C VAL A 18 1.56 6.44 12.16
N GLU A 19 1.76 5.68 13.21
CA GLU A 19 1.79 6.20 14.58
C GLU A 19 3.20 6.64 15.01
N ASN A 20 4.22 6.18 14.28
CA ASN A 20 5.60 6.56 14.54
C ASN A 20 6.18 7.26 13.30
N GLY A 21 6.29 8.58 13.36
CA GLY A 21 6.77 9.39 12.25
C GLY A 21 8.18 9.05 11.78
N GLU A 22 8.99 8.42 12.64
CA GLU A 22 10.33 7.99 12.26
C GLU A 22 10.31 6.90 11.18
N MET A 23 9.18 6.20 11.05
CA MET A 23 9.02 5.12 10.08
C MET A 23 8.52 5.58 8.71
N VAL A 24 8.24 6.87 8.53
CA VAL A 24 7.73 7.39 7.26
C VAL A 24 8.69 7.15 6.10
N GLU A 25 9.99 7.35 6.32
CA GLU A 25 10.98 7.12 5.26
C GLU A 25 11.02 5.65 4.86
N ARG A 26 10.95 4.75 5.83
CA ARG A 26 10.94 3.32 5.58
C ARG A 26 9.70 2.91 4.80
N LEU A 27 8.55 3.46 5.17
CA LEU A 27 7.30 3.24 4.44
C LEU A 27 7.41 3.76 3.00
N ASN A 28 7.92 4.96 2.82
CA ASN A 28 8.07 5.55 1.48
C ASN A 28 9.01 4.74 0.60
N ALA A 29 10.10 4.22 1.16
CA ALA A 29 11.03 3.36 0.42
C ALA A 29 10.32 2.09 -0.04
N LEU A 30 9.51 1.48 0.82
CA LEU A 30 8.74 0.29 0.48
C LEU A 30 7.72 0.59 -0.62
N LEU A 31 6.98 1.68 -0.49
CA LEU A 31 6.00 2.08 -1.50
C LEU A 31 6.67 2.36 -2.84
N HIS A 32 7.88 2.91 -2.82
CA HIS A 32 8.64 3.15 -4.04
C HIS A 32 8.97 1.85 -4.78
N GLU A 33 9.30 0.78 -4.05
CA GLU A 33 9.54 -0.53 -4.66
C GLU A 33 8.33 -1.05 -5.44
N TYR A 34 7.13 -0.70 -5.00
CA TYR A 34 5.89 -1.13 -5.63
C TYR A 34 5.28 -0.05 -6.53
N GLY A 35 6.06 0.96 -6.89
CA GLY A 35 5.57 2.12 -7.63
C GLY A 35 4.83 1.80 -8.91
N GLU A 36 5.24 0.76 -9.63
CA GLU A 36 4.56 0.35 -10.87
C GLU A 36 3.12 -0.09 -10.67
N PHE A 37 2.76 -0.52 -9.47
CA PHE A 37 1.41 -0.99 -9.14
C PHE A 37 0.54 0.11 -8.53
N ILE A 38 1.13 1.21 -8.12
CA ILE A 38 0.41 2.29 -7.45
C ILE A 38 -0.19 3.22 -8.48
N ILE A 39 -1.52 3.37 -8.44
CA ILE A 39 -2.25 4.26 -9.34
C ILE A 39 -2.52 5.63 -8.72
N GLY A 40 -2.37 5.75 -7.42
CA GLY A 40 -2.49 7.02 -6.73
C GLY A 40 -2.28 6.86 -5.24
N ARG A 41 -1.87 7.95 -4.60
CA ARG A 41 -1.75 7.96 -3.14
C ARG A 41 -2.05 9.35 -2.61
N MET A 42 -2.55 9.38 -1.38
CA MET A 42 -2.84 10.62 -0.69
C MET A 42 -2.38 10.49 0.76
N GLY A 43 -1.62 11.45 1.21
CA GLY A 43 -1.15 11.51 2.58
C GLY A 43 -1.76 12.69 3.30
N ILE A 44 -2.22 12.45 4.52
CA ILE A 44 -2.80 13.49 5.37
C ILE A 44 -2.04 13.48 6.70
N PRO A 45 -1.12 14.42 6.92
CA PRO A 45 -0.49 14.54 8.23
C PRO A 45 -1.49 15.05 9.25
N TYR A 46 -1.46 14.47 10.43
CA TYR A 46 -2.35 14.91 11.51
C TYR A 46 -1.52 15.24 12.74
N PRO A 47 -0.94 16.45 12.78
CA PRO A 47 0.00 16.81 13.85
C PRO A 47 -0.63 16.83 15.23
N LYS A 48 -1.93 17.02 15.32
CA LYS A 48 -2.64 17.04 16.60
C LYS A 48 -2.48 15.75 17.38
N ARG A 49 -2.28 14.61 16.68
CA ARG A 49 -2.07 13.31 17.31
C ARG A 49 -0.71 12.70 16.94
N TYR A 50 0.14 13.47 16.29
CA TYR A 50 1.46 13.01 15.82
C TYR A 50 1.36 11.78 14.90
N MET A 51 0.29 11.71 14.12
CA MET A 51 0.03 10.60 13.21
C MET A 51 -0.05 11.04 11.77
N ASN A 52 0.17 10.11 10.86
CA ASN A 52 -0.08 10.33 9.44
C ASN A 52 -1.06 9.28 8.95
N VAL A 53 -1.99 9.71 8.10
CA VAL A 53 -2.94 8.83 7.44
C VAL A 53 -2.59 8.81 5.96
N ILE A 54 -2.38 7.63 5.41
CA ILE A 54 -1.99 7.48 4.01
C ILE A 54 -2.95 6.49 3.34
N SER A 55 -3.47 6.90 2.20
CA SER A 55 -4.31 6.05 1.38
C SER A 55 -3.57 5.78 0.07
N VAL A 56 -3.46 4.51 -0.29
CA VAL A 56 -2.74 4.09 -1.50
C VAL A 56 -3.66 3.21 -2.33
N ALA A 57 -3.93 3.65 -3.55
CA ALA A 57 -4.71 2.86 -4.50
C ALA A 57 -3.75 2.09 -5.40
N VAL A 58 -4.02 0.79 -5.57
CA VAL A 58 -3.16 -0.09 -6.35
C VAL A 58 -3.99 -0.92 -7.32
N ASP A 59 -3.34 -1.29 -8.41
CA ASP A 59 -3.85 -2.27 -9.36
C ASP A 59 -2.74 -3.29 -9.56
N ALA A 60 -2.93 -4.49 -9.02
CA ALA A 60 -1.87 -5.49 -8.97
C ALA A 60 -2.45 -6.89 -8.81
N PRO A 61 -1.64 -7.93 -9.10
CA PRO A 61 -2.02 -9.28 -8.73
C PRO A 61 -2.30 -9.37 -7.23
N GLN A 62 -3.23 -10.22 -6.85
CA GLN A 62 -3.63 -10.34 -5.45
C GLN A 62 -2.46 -10.71 -4.53
N ASP A 63 -1.58 -11.59 -4.97
CA ASP A 63 -0.39 -11.98 -4.16
C ASP A 63 0.53 -10.78 -3.94
N THR A 64 0.66 -9.90 -4.93
CA THR A 64 1.47 -8.69 -4.82
C THR A 64 0.87 -7.74 -3.79
N ILE A 65 -0.46 -7.56 -3.82
CA ILE A 65 -1.15 -6.70 -2.86
C ILE A 65 -0.99 -7.27 -1.44
N ALA A 66 -1.16 -8.58 -1.30
CA ALA A 66 -1.01 -9.25 0.00
C ALA A 66 0.42 -9.11 0.55
N ALA A 67 1.42 -9.30 -0.32
CA ALA A 67 2.83 -9.14 0.07
C ALA A 67 3.12 -7.71 0.49
N MET A 68 2.61 -6.75 -0.28
CA MET A 68 2.74 -5.33 0.00
C MET A 68 2.16 -4.97 1.36
N ALA A 69 0.91 -5.40 1.60
CA ALA A 69 0.22 -5.15 2.87
C ALA A 69 0.95 -5.80 4.04
N GLY A 70 1.44 -7.02 3.86
CA GLY A 70 2.20 -7.73 4.89
C GLY A 70 3.50 -7.01 5.26
N ARG A 71 4.22 -6.53 4.27
CA ARG A 71 5.47 -5.79 4.49
C ARG A 71 5.22 -4.44 5.16
N ILE A 72 4.16 -3.75 4.74
CA ILE A 72 3.78 -2.46 5.36
C ILE A 72 3.42 -2.68 6.82
N GLY A 73 2.58 -3.67 7.09
CA GLY A 73 2.13 -3.96 8.45
C GLY A 73 3.23 -4.46 9.38
N ALA A 74 4.35 -4.95 8.82
CA ALA A 74 5.50 -5.38 9.61
C ALA A 74 6.37 -4.22 10.09
N ILE A 75 6.17 -3.01 9.57
CA ILE A 75 6.91 -1.84 10.01
C ILE A 75 6.38 -1.41 11.38
N PRO A 76 7.24 -1.26 12.40
CA PRO A 76 6.79 -0.86 13.73
C PRO A 76 6.01 0.47 13.71
N GLY A 77 4.89 0.52 14.41
CA GLY A 77 4.06 1.72 14.50
C GLY A 77 3.22 2.00 13.28
N ILE A 78 3.12 1.05 12.36
CA ILE A 78 2.29 1.19 11.15
C ILE A 78 1.24 0.09 11.12
N SER A 79 0.00 0.50 10.89
CA SER A 79 -1.10 -0.43 10.65
C SER A 79 -1.65 -0.22 9.25
N VAL A 80 -2.14 -1.29 8.64
CA VAL A 80 -2.63 -1.28 7.27
C VAL A 80 -3.86 -2.17 7.13
N ARG A 81 -4.80 -1.72 6.33
CA ARG A 81 -5.97 -2.50 5.91
C ARG A 81 -6.15 -2.32 4.41
N ALA A 82 -6.45 -3.39 3.74
CA ALA A 82 -6.71 -3.35 2.30
C ALA A 82 -8.19 -3.65 2.03
N ALA A 83 -8.80 -2.79 1.25
CA ALA A 83 -10.15 -3.01 0.73
C ALA A 83 -10.01 -3.34 -0.75
N TYR A 84 -10.53 -4.48 -1.14
CA TYR A 84 -10.46 -4.96 -2.52
C TYR A 84 -11.75 -4.65 -3.27
N SER A 85 -11.61 -4.40 -4.56
CA SER A 85 -12.79 -4.34 -5.43
C SER A 85 -13.47 -5.70 -5.45
N LYS A 86 -14.77 -5.70 -5.70
CA LYS A 86 -15.53 -6.94 -5.79
C LYS A 86 -15.41 -7.60 -7.17
N GLN A 87 -14.73 -6.95 -8.07
CA GLN A 87 -14.51 -7.48 -9.41
C GLN A 87 -13.06 -7.83 -9.64
#